data_2bb0c06ac497b0d29ff6ce04ac0f7529
#
_entry.id   2bb0c06ac497b0d29ff6ce04ac0f7529
#
_cell.length_a   1.000
_cell.length_b   1.000
_cell.length_c   1.000
_cell.angle_alpha   90.00
_cell.angle_beta   90.00
_cell.angle_gamma   90.00
#
_symmetry.space_group_name_H-M   'P 1'
#
loop_
_entity.id
_entity.type
_entity.pdbx_description
1 polymer ?
#
loop_
_entity_poly.entity_id
_entity_poly.type
_entity_poly.pdbx_seq_one_letter_code
_entity_poly.pdbx_strand_id
1 'polypeptide(L)'
;MTRPIIPDSEFKERALRLQKLMARDGIDILLAFGNEAEPQFARYLCDYWPSFETTGVLLAQKGDPILLIGPESYTFAKDRSRIPQIRRLAAFRESSNPEYPGEKLETFSEVIEELGVVSPKKFAIAGFNLIPYVTEMELRDSLRVFGDVETVRGDEIMMELRMIKSENELACLRYAGQITAKAFRDTLDRIEPGMTELQVRGIACESIYRNGGENESYPMWILAGEGGDQAISRARQKVIGPNDMVMMQIGARYEGYASTIGRPVFFGTGHERYLDALKAAYEAHEIICSNLYEGNNAGNVAAAYFQHMEKAGSRDWLLYGPCHATGLMEGEPPWIESNSNYLLYDRMTYCVDIFMGNYSEARGFRVEDSVRVGKDRAENMTNFPKEIFRK
;
A
#
# COMPACT_ATOMS: atom_id res chain seq x y z
N MET A 1 8.13 -10.56 21.87
CA MET A 1 7.63 -11.34 20.74
C MET A 1 8.71 -11.41 19.69
N THR A 2 8.90 -12.57 19.05
CA THR A 2 9.79 -12.68 17.88
C THR A 2 9.19 -11.84 16.73
N ARG A 3 10.03 -11.04 16.07
CA ARG A 3 9.62 -10.26 14.90
C ARG A 3 9.28 -11.23 13.76
N PRO A 4 8.08 -11.14 13.14
CA PRO A 4 7.73 -11.98 12.00
C PRO A 4 8.60 -11.62 10.80
N ILE A 5 8.87 -12.59 9.94
CA ILE A 5 9.58 -12.42 8.67
C ILE A 5 8.90 -13.24 7.59
N ILE A 6 9.04 -12.82 6.34
CA ILE A 6 8.66 -13.65 5.19
C ILE A 6 9.85 -14.57 4.89
N PRO A 7 9.70 -15.91 4.97
CA PRO A 7 10.80 -16.83 4.71
C PRO A 7 11.16 -16.90 3.21
N ASP A 8 12.42 -17.22 2.90
CA ASP A 8 12.91 -17.34 1.51
C ASP A 8 12.12 -18.34 0.67
N SER A 9 11.60 -19.40 1.32
CA SER A 9 10.76 -20.39 0.64
C SER A 9 9.48 -19.78 0.07
N GLU A 10 8.90 -18.79 0.78
CA GLU A 10 7.67 -18.14 0.32
C GLU A 10 7.91 -17.27 -0.92
N PHE A 11 9.04 -16.59 -1.05
CA PHE A 11 9.36 -15.85 -2.28
C PHE A 11 9.47 -16.79 -3.49
N LYS A 12 10.03 -17.99 -3.30
CA LYS A 12 10.05 -19.04 -4.36
C LYS A 12 8.63 -19.50 -4.69
N GLU A 13 7.80 -19.73 -3.69
CA GLU A 13 6.39 -20.13 -3.90
C GLU A 13 5.59 -19.05 -4.62
N ARG A 14 5.83 -17.77 -4.32
CA ARG A 14 5.20 -16.62 -5.02
C ARG A 14 5.55 -16.63 -6.51
N ALA A 15 6.82 -16.83 -6.85
CA ALA A 15 7.26 -16.94 -8.24
C ALA A 15 6.60 -18.14 -8.94
N LEU A 16 6.57 -19.32 -8.31
CA LEU A 16 5.92 -20.52 -8.86
C LEU A 16 4.39 -20.34 -9.03
N ARG A 17 3.73 -19.64 -8.12
CA ARG A 17 2.31 -19.31 -8.26
C ARG A 17 2.07 -18.36 -9.42
N LEU A 18 2.91 -17.33 -9.57
CA LEU A 18 2.84 -16.39 -10.68
C LEU A 18 3.04 -17.11 -12.02
N GLN A 19 4.02 -18.01 -12.12
CA GLN A 19 4.26 -18.82 -13.33
C GLN A 19 3.05 -19.66 -13.73
N LYS A 20 2.32 -20.24 -12.77
CA LYS A 20 1.07 -20.97 -13.03
C LYS A 20 -0.03 -20.05 -13.57
N LEU A 21 -0.16 -18.84 -13.01
CA LEU A 21 -1.13 -17.85 -13.50
C LEU A 21 -0.74 -17.36 -14.90
N MET A 22 0.55 -17.10 -15.15
CA MET A 22 1.05 -16.75 -16.49
C MET A 22 0.72 -17.83 -17.52
N ALA A 23 0.93 -19.10 -17.17
CA ALA A 23 0.61 -20.22 -18.07
C ALA A 23 -0.89 -20.33 -18.37
N ARG A 24 -1.76 -20.09 -17.36
CA ARG A 24 -3.22 -20.03 -17.53
C ARG A 24 -3.62 -18.94 -18.53
N ASP A 25 -3.00 -17.75 -18.46
CA ASP A 25 -3.37 -16.57 -19.23
C ASP A 25 -2.58 -16.43 -20.54
N GLY A 26 -1.71 -17.42 -20.83
CA GLY A 26 -0.89 -17.45 -22.03
C GLY A 26 0.17 -16.34 -22.08
N ILE A 27 0.66 -15.88 -20.92
CA ILE A 27 1.72 -14.89 -20.79
C ILE A 27 3.07 -15.62 -20.80
N ASP A 28 3.94 -15.32 -21.76
CA ASP A 28 5.25 -15.98 -21.88
C ASP A 28 6.28 -15.39 -20.92
N ILE A 29 6.28 -14.05 -20.81
CA ILE A 29 7.23 -13.30 -19.97
C ILE A 29 6.45 -12.22 -19.22
N LEU A 30 6.80 -11.98 -17.96
CA LEU A 30 6.25 -10.90 -17.15
C LEU A 30 7.37 -10.08 -16.53
N LEU A 31 7.25 -8.75 -16.63
CA LEU A 31 8.05 -7.79 -15.89
C LEU A 31 7.18 -7.21 -14.75
N ALA A 32 7.54 -7.51 -13.50
CA ALA A 32 6.96 -6.84 -12.33
C ALA A 32 7.81 -5.61 -12.01
N PHE A 33 7.34 -4.42 -12.40
CA PHE A 33 8.05 -3.15 -12.26
C PHE A 33 7.76 -2.49 -10.92
N GLY A 34 8.72 -1.72 -10.39
CA GLY A 34 8.55 -0.92 -9.18
C GLY A 34 9.54 0.22 -9.09
N ASN A 35 9.19 1.20 -8.28
CA ASN A 35 10.04 2.33 -7.90
C ASN A 35 10.00 2.52 -6.37
N GLU A 36 10.66 3.55 -5.86
CA GLU A 36 10.71 3.83 -4.42
C GLU A 36 9.32 4.09 -3.82
N ALA A 37 8.45 4.82 -4.53
CA ALA A 37 7.11 5.16 -4.06
C ALA A 37 6.12 3.99 -4.16
N GLU A 38 6.24 3.20 -5.20
CA GLU A 38 5.35 2.09 -5.52
C GLU A 38 6.15 0.80 -5.85
N PRO A 39 6.73 0.15 -4.84
CA PRO A 39 7.59 -1.03 -5.04
C PRO A 39 6.82 -2.35 -5.14
N GLN A 40 5.52 -2.37 -4.87
CA GLN A 40 4.71 -3.54 -4.53
C GLN A 40 4.80 -4.71 -5.51
N PHE A 41 4.92 -4.46 -6.81
CA PHE A 41 4.94 -5.53 -7.81
C PHE A 41 6.28 -6.27 -7.79
N ALA A 42 7.39 -5.54 -7.84
CA ALA A 42 8.73 -6.12 -7.76
C ALA A 42 9.02 -6.65 -6.35
N ARG A 43 8.76 -5.84 -5.32
CA ARG A 43 9.07 -6.18 -3.92
C ARG A 43 8.38 -7.47 -3.47
N TYR A 44 7.15 -7.72 -3.92
CA TYR A 44 6.43 -8.96 -3.59
C TYR A 44 7.19 -10.22 -3.99
N LEU A 45 7.97 -10.16 -5.08
CA LEU A 45 8.70 -11.29 -5.62
C LEU A 45 10.14 -11.37 -5.12
N CYS A 46 10.76 -10.23 -4.73
CA CYS A 46 12.18 -10.16 -4.44
C CYS A 46 12.57 -9.57 -3.09
N ASP A 47 11.62 -9.02 -2.32
CA ASP A 47 11.86 -8.27 -1.06
C ASP A 47 12.67 -6.98 -1.23
N TYR A 48 13.24 -6.72 -2.38
CA TYR A 48 14.04 -5.55 -2.64
C TYR A 48 13.17 -4.29 -2.81
N TRP A 49 13.48 -3.25 -2.03
CA TRP A 49 12.86 -1.93 -2.12
C TRP A 49 13.88 -0.94 -2.70
N PRO A 50 13.72 -0.48 -3.94
CA PRO A 50 14.70 0.41 -4.56
C PRO A 50 14.71 1.79 -3.91
N SER A 51 15.81 2.52 -4.10
CA SER A 51 15.94 3.92 -3.76
C SER A 51 16.56 4.66 -4.93
N PHE A 52 16.00 5.81 -5.31
CA PHE A 52 16.33 6.61 -6.49
C PHE A 52 16.15 5.90 -7.83
N GLU A 53 16.80 4.76 -8.03
CA GLU A 53 16.69 3.95 -9.24
C GLU A 53 15.38 3.15 -9.25
N THR A 54 14.94 2.73 -10.42
CA THR A 54 13.81 1.81 -10.56
C THR A 54 14.27 0.36 -10.48
N THR A 55 13.32 -0.56 -10.36
CA THR A 55 13.58 -2.00 -10.30
C THR A 55 12.53 -2.79 -11.05
N GLY A 56 12.87 -4.02 -11.40
CA GLY A 56 11.93 -4.96 -11.98
C GLY A 56 12.31 -6.40 -11.69
N VAL A 57 11.32 -7.28 -11.61
CA VAL A 57 11.54 -8.73 -11.61
C VAL A 57 11.03 -9.27 -12.93
N LEU A 58 11.95 -9.84 -13.70
CA LEU A 58 11.65 -10.47 -14.98
C LEU A 58 11.51 -11.98 -14.79
N LEU A 59 10.45 -12.56 -15.32
CA LEU A 59 10.07 -13.95 -15.09
C LEU A 59 9.45 -14.55 -16.35
N ALA A 60 9.87 -15.76 -16.74
CA ALA A 60 9.21 -16.57 -17.73
C ALA A 60 8.30 -17.63 -17.06
N GLN A 61 7.49 -18.36 -17.84
CA GLN A 61 6.63 -19.45 -17.32
C GLN A 61 7.44 -20.58 -16.64
N LYS A 62 8.75 -20.67 -16.88
CA LYS A 62 9.66 -21.64 -16.27
C LYS A 62 11.01 -20.98 -16.02
N GLY A 63 11.77 -21.53 -15.09
CA GLY A 63 13.07 -21.02 -14.69
C GLY A 63 12.97 -20.05 -13.49
N ASP A 64 14.12 -19.58 -13.07
CA ASP A 64 14.23 -18.68 -11.93
C ASP A 64 13.99 -17.23 -12.36
N PRO A 65 13.43 -16.38 -11.47
CA PRO A 65 13.28 -14.95 -11.74
C PRO A 65 14.63 -14.24 -11.76
N ILE A 66 14.71 -13.16 -12.53
CA ILE A 66 15.85 -12.25 -12.59
C ILE A 66 15.46 -10.89 -12.04
N LEU A 67 16.24 -10.37 -11.10
CA LEU A 67 16.09 -9.01 -10.60
C LEU A 67 16.82 -8.03 -11.52
N LEU A 68 16.11 -7.03 -12.02
CA LEU A 68 16.63 -5.93 -12.82
C LEU A 68 16.74 -4.69 -11.93
N ILE A 69 17.90 -4.05 -11.95
CA ILE A 69 18.20 -2.83 -11.17
C ILE A 69 18.92 -1.80 -12.04
N GLY A 70 19.00 -0.58 -11.55
CA GLY A 70 19.90 0.41 -12.12
C GLY A 70 21.38 0.12 -11.78
N PRO A 71 22.31 0.84 -12.41
CA PRO A 71 23.74 0.57 -12.28
C PRO A 71 24.32 0.72 -10.87
N GLU A 72 23.79 1.64 -10.07
CA GLU A 72 24.35 2.02 -8.77
C GLU A 72 23.90 1.11 -7.62
N SER A 73 22.77 0.44 -7.77
CA SER A 73 22.11 -0.31 -6.68
C SER A 73 22.64 -1.73 -6.46
N TYR A 74 23.69 -2.16 -7.16
CA TYR A 74 24.09 -3.59 -7.17
C TYR A 74 24.42 -4.16 -5.79
N THR A 75 25.24 -3.46 -5.01
CA THR A 75 25.63 -3.91 -3.66
C THR A 75 24.46 -3.90 -2.69
N PHE A 76 23.58 -2.90 -2.81
CA PHE A 76 22.34 -2.81 -2.03
C PHE A 76 21.37 -3.93 -2.40
N ALA A 77 21.14 -4.18 -3.68
CA ALA A 77 20.28 -5.27 -4.14
C ALA A 77 20.81 -6.65 -3.73
N LYS A 78 22.14 -6.85 -3.80
CA LYS A 78 22.80 -8.10 -3.35
C LYS A 78 22.62 -8.37 -1.84
N ASP A 79 22.56 -7.31 -1.03
CA ASP A 79 22.35 -7.43 0.43
C ASP A 79 20.88 -7.69 0.79
N ARG A 80 19.92 -7.20 -0.02
CA ARG A 80 18.51 -7.15 0.34
C ARG A 80 17.63 -8.11 -0.43
N SER A 81 17.98 -8.43 -1.69
CA SER A 81 17.11 -9.23 -2.54
C SER A 81 17.12 -10.71 -2.18
N ARG A 82 15.94 -11.35 -2.29
CA ARG A 82 15.79 -12.82 -2.23
C ARG A 82 16.03 -13.50 -3.57
N ILE A 83 16.20 -12.71 -4.64
CA ILE A 83 16.56 -13.20 -5.98
C ILE A 83 18.08 -13.03 -6.15
N PRO A 84 18.85 -14.14 -6.31
CA PRO A 84 20.30 -14.06 -6.44
C PRO A 84 20.77 -13.64 -7.83
N GLN A 85 19.93 -13.82 -8.86
CA GLN A 85 20.24 -13.43 -10.23
C GLN A 85 19.91 -11.95 -10.42
N ILE A 86 20.92 -11.10 -10.47
CA ILE A 86 20.78 -9.64 -10.56
C ILE A 86 21.43 -9.16 -11.86
N ARG A 87 20.74 -8.31 -12.62
CA ARG A 87 21.24 -7.66 -13.85
C ARG A 87 21.08 -6.16 -13.75
N ARG A 88 22.08 -5.43 -14.26
CA ARG A 88 22.12 -3.98 -14.25
C ARG A 88 21.79 -3.45 -15.64
N LEU A 89 20.73 -2.68 -15.73
CA LEU A 89 20.26 -2.06 -16.96
C LEU A 89 20.34 -0.54 -16.89
N ALA A 90 20.87 0.11 -17.92
CA ALA A 90 20.86 1.57 -18.03
C ALA A 90 19.42 2.14 -18.03
N ALA A 91 18.44 1.38 -18.53
CA ALA A 91 17.03 1.76 -18.54
C ALA A 91 16.41 1.96 -17.13
N PHE A 92 17.05 1.42 -16.07
CA PHE A 92 16.58 1.51 -14.69
C PHE A 92 17.33 2.55 -13.84
N ARG A 93 18.29 3.24 -14.42
CA ARG A 93 19.03 4.30 -13.73
C ARG A 93 18.11 5.44 -13.28
N GLU A 94 18.60 6.25 -12.36
CA GLU A 94 17.95 7.50 -12.02
C GLU A 94 17.94 8.48 -13.22
N SER A 95 17.39 9.69 -13.03
CA SER A 95 17.25 10.69 -14.10
C SER A 95 18.57 11.26 -14.63
N SER A 96 19.69 11.07 -13.93
CA SER A 96 21.02 11.47 -14.40
C SER A 96 21.55 10.50 -15.47
N ASN A 97 22.64 10.86 -16.10
CA ASN A 97 23.29 10.02 -17.10
C ASN A 97 24.81 9.94 -16.84
N PRO A 98 25.22 9.47 -15.66
CA PRO A 98 26.64 9.30 -15.34
C PRO A 98 27.28 8.22 -16.18
N GLU A 99 28.60 8.25 -16.27
CA GLU A 99 29.40 7.18 -16.81
C GLU A 99 29.65 6.12 -15.73
N TYR A 100 29.61 4.86 -16.13
CA TYR A 100 29.89 3.70 -15.25
C TYR A 100 31.11 2.92 -15.78
N PRO A 101 32.34 3.49 -15.65
CA PRO A 101 33.53 2.89 -16.25
C PRO A 101 33.85 1.52 -15.63
N GLY A 102 34.02 0.53 -16.48
CA GLY A 102 34.33 -0.83 -16.08
C GLY A 102 33.14 -1.70 -15.66
N GLU A 103 31.92 -1.15 -15.66
CA GLU A 103 30.72 -1.89 -15.35
C GLU A 103 30.01 -2.38 -16.61
N LYS A 104 29.65 -3.66 -16.64
CA LYS A 104 28.79 -4.19 -17.71
C LYS A 104 27.33 -3.82 -17.39
N LEU A 105 26.67 -3.16 -18.33
CA LEU A 105 25.24 -2.92 -18.32
C LEU A 105 24.59 -3.78 -19.39
N GLU A 106 23.58 -4.54 -19.00
CA GLU A 106 22.81 -5.39 -19.90
C GLU A 106 21.68 -4.58 -20.57
N THR A 107 21.24 -5.07 -21.72
CA THR A 107 20.01 -4.64 -22.40
C THR A 107 18.84 -5.56 -22.03
N PHE A 108 17.61 -5.12 -22.26
CA PHE A 108 16.45 -6.00 -22.11
C PHE A 108 16.53 -7.25 -23.01
N SER A 109 17.02 -7.13 -24.24
CA SER A 109 17.15 -8.27 -25.15
C SER A 109 18.09 -9.33 -24.60
N GLU A 110 19.26 -8.95 -24.08
CA GLU A 110 20.21 -9.89 -23.47
C GLU A 110 19.59 -10.64 -22.27
N VAL A 111 18.87 -9.93 -21.41
CA VAL A 111 18.23 -10.57 -20.24
C VAL A 111 17.03 -11.43 -20.63
N ILE A 112 16.27 -11.05 -21.65
CA ILE A 112 15.17 -11.88 -22.19
C ILE A 112 15.70 -13.16 -22.84
N GLU A 113 16.81 -13.09 -23.58
CA GLU A 113 17.49 -14.27 -24.13
C GLU A 113 17.93 -15.23 -23.01
N GLU A 114 18.42 -14.72 -21.90
CA GLU A 114 18.84 -15.52 -20.74
C GLU A 114 17.68 -16.32 -20.11
N LEU A 115 16.43 -15.84 -20.20
CA LEU A 115 15.26 -16.62 -19.80
C LEU A 115 14.99 -17.86 -20.63
N GLY A 116 15.65 -18.01 -21.78
CA GLY A 116 15.51 -19.16 -22.67
C GLY A 116 14.18 -19.23 -23.44
N VAL A 117 13.43 -18.14 -23.53
CA VAL A 117 12.19 -18.08 -24.31
C VAL A 117 12.51 -17.70 -25.76
N VAL A 118 12.49 -18.67 -26.67
CA VAL A 118 12.96 -18.50 -28.05
C VAL A 118 12.04 -17.59 -28.89
N SER A 119 10.74 -17.63 -28.69
CA SER A 119 9.76 -16.88 -29.50
C SER A 119 8.57 -16.45 -28.65
N PRO A 120 8.77 -15.52 -27.72
CA PRO A 120 7.67 -15.03 -26.91
C PRO A 120 6.59 -14.41 -27.78
N LYS A 121 5.31 -14.61 -27.44
CA LYS A 121 4.16 -13.99 -28.11
C LYS A 121 3.49 -12.94 -27.27
N LYS A 122 3.51 -13.13 -25.94
CA LYS A 122 2.86 -12.22 -25.01
C LYS A 122 3.79 -11.85 -23.85
N PHE A 123 4.05 -10.56 -23.73
CA PHE A 123 4.84 -9.96 -22.66
C PHE A 123 3.93 -9.10 -21.77
N ALA A 124 3.86 -9.39 -20.47
CA ALA A 124 3.05 -8.62 -19.52
C ALA A 124 3.93 -7.67 -18.69
N ILE A 125 3.40 -6.47 -18.42
CA ILE A 125 4.01 -5.50 -17.51
C ILE A 125 3.05 -5.29 -16.34
N ALA A 126 3.45 -5.69 -15.13
CA ALA A 126 2.80 -5.30 -13.88
C ALA A 126 3.48 -4.03 -13.35
N GLY A 127 2.68 -3.05 -12.96
CA GLY A 127 3.14 -1.66 -12.79
C GLY A 127 3.12 -0.90 -14.12
N PHE A 128 2.17 -1.23 -14.99
CA PHE A 128 2.03 -0.63 -16.31
C PHE A 128 1.90 0.90 -16.29
N ASN A 129 1.29 1.44 -15.27
CA ASN A 129 1.17 2.90 -15.09
C ASN A 129 2.43 3.53 -14.44
N LEU A 130 3.39 2.74 -13.98
CA LEU A 130 4.56 3.19 -13.24
C LEU A 130 5.82 3.24 -14.10
N ILE A 131 5.89 2.39 -15.14
CA ILE A 131 7.07 2.28 -15.99
C ILE A 131 7.27 3.59 -16.76
N PRO A 132 8.46 4.22 -16.69
CA PRO A 132 8.74 5.42 -17.46
C PRO A 132 8.63 5.16 -18.96
N TYR A 133 8.11 6.11 -19.70
CA TYR A 133 7.95 5.98 -21.15
C TYR A 133 9.26 5.62 -21.88
N VAL A 134 10.37 6.20 -21.44
CA VAL A 134 11.70 5.89 -22.03
C VAL A 134 12.08 4.43 -21.79
N THR A 135 11.87 3.92 -20.59
CA THR A 135 12.13 2.52 -20.23
C THR A 135 11.23 1.58 -21.03
N GLU A 136 9.96 1.93 -21.21
CA GLU A 136 9.00 1.17 -22.02
C GLU A 136 9.41 1.16 -23.49
N MET A 137 9.90 2.27 -24.05
CA MET A 137 10.43 2.33 -25.42
C MET A 137 11.64 1.41 -25.60
N GLU A 138 12.61 1.44 -24.69
CA GLU A 138 13.78 0.55 -24.74
C GLU A 138 13.37 -0.93 -24.64
N LEU A 139 12.41 -1.26 -23.79
CA LEU A 139 11.84 -2.60 -23.70
C LEU A 139 11.19 -3.03 -25.02
N ARG A 140 10.35 -2.17 -25.59
CA ARG A 140 9.65 -2.42 -26.85
C ARG A 140 10.61 -2.62 -28.01
N ASP A 141 11.66 -1.79 -28.11
CA ASP A 141 12.70 -1.93 -29.12
C ASP A 141 13.48 -3.24 -28.94
N SER A 142 13.77 -3.64 -27.71
CA SER A 142 14.39 -4.92 -27.38
C SER A 142 13.51 -6.11 -27.75
N LEU A 143 12.19 -6.03 -27.58
CA LEU A 143 11.25 -7.09 -27.93
C LEU A 143 11.18 -7.34 -29.44
N ARG A 144 11.46 -6.35 -30.28
CA ARG A 144 11.46 -6.51 -31.77
C ARG A 144 12.42 -7.56 -32.28
N VAL A 145 13.52 -7.84 -31.57
CA VAL A 145 14.49 -8.91 -31.96
C VAL A 145 13.84 -10.30 -31.91
N PHE A 146 12.77 -10.45 -31.09
CA PHE A 146 12.03 -11.70 -30.92
C PHE A 146 10.82 -11.81 -31.88
N GLY A 147 10.59 -10.82 -32.74
CA GLY A 147 9.48 -10.75 -33.69
C GLY A 147 8.28 -9.95 -33.17
N ASP A 148 7.09 -10.39 -33.52
CA ASP A 148 5.85 -9.75 -33.11
C ASP A 148 5.43 -10.25 -31.72
N VAL A 149 5.70 -9.43 -30.69
CA VAL A 149 5.40 -9.71 -29.29
C VAL A 149 4.34 -8.73 -28.80
N GLU A 150 3.18 -9.26 -28.43
CA GLU A 150 2.11 -8.48 -27.84
C GLU A 150 2.50 -8.03 -26.41
N THR A 151 2.45 -6.72 -26.13
CA THR A 151 2.63 -6.19 -24.77
C THR A 151 1.27 -5.96 -24.13
N VAL A 152 1.04 -6.55 -22.95
CA VAL A 152 -0.22 -6.49 -22.20
C VAL A 152 -0.01 -6.01 -20.77
N ARG A 153 -1.10 -5.57 -20.11
CA ARG A 153 -1.07 -5.24 -18.68
C ARG A 153 -0.98 -6.51 -17.83
N GLY A 154 -0.10 -6.48 -16.83
CA GLY A 154 0.10 -7.55 -15.85
C GLY A 154 -0.41 -7.21 -14.44
N ASP A 155 -1.06 -6.04 -14.27
CA ASP A 155 -1.50 -5.59 -12.95
C ASP A 155 -2.56 -6.52 -12.34
N GLU A 156 -3.49 -7.03 -13.17
CA GLU A 156 -4.59 -7.90 -12.72
C GLU A 156 -4.09 -9.27 -12.21
N ILE A 157 -3.16 -9.89 -12.92
CA ILE A 157 -2.57 -11.17 -12.49
C ILE A 157 -1.78 -11.01 -11.18
N MET A 158 -1.11 -9.88 -10.99
CA MET A 158 -0.42 -9.56 -9.74
C MET A 158 -1.41 -9.24 -8.61
N MET A 159 -2.54 -8.59 -8.90
CA MET A 159 -3.63 -8.39 -7.93
C MET A 159 -4.19 -9.74 -7.46
N GLU A 160 -4.52 -10.63 -8.40
CA GLU A 160 -5.02 -11.98 -8.06
C GLU A 160 -4.02 -12.76 -7.19
N LEU A 161 -2.73 -12.66 -7.51
CA LEU A 161 -1.67 -13.32 -6.74
C LEU A 161 -1.56 -12.82 -5.29
N ARG A 162 -1.79 -11.52 -5.06
CA ARG A 162 -1.52 -10.81 -3.81
C ARG A 162 -2.74 -10.58 -2.93
N MET A 163 -3.97 -10.67 -3.49
CA MET A 163 -5.18 -10.29 -2.76
C MET A 163 -5.45 -11.17 -1.55
N ILE A 164 -5.12 -12.46 -1.59
CA ILE A 164 -5.26 -13.39 -0.46
C ILE A 164 -3.90 -13.57 0.19
N LYS A 165 -3.76 -13.06 1.41
CA LYS A 165 -2.50 -13.03 2.14
C LYS A 165 -2.10 -14.41 2.68
N SER A 166 -0.81 -14.70 2.71
CA SER A 166 -0.28 -15.83 3.47
C SER A 166 -0.35 -15.57 4.98
N GLU A 167 -0.15 -16.60 5.79
CA GLU A 167 -0.08 -16.41 7.25
C GLU A 167 1.16 -15.59 7.67
N ASN A 168 2.27 -15.66 6.91
CA ASN A 168 3.45 -14.83 7.17
C ASN A 168 3.18 -13.36 6.83
N GLU A 169 2.48 -13.08 5.71
CA GLU A 169 2.03 -11.72 5.36
C GLU A 169 1.10 -11.14 6.43
N LEU A 170 0.13 -11.93 6.92
CA LEU A 170 -0.76 -11.52 8.00
C LEU A 170 0.00 -11.27 9.32
N ALA A 171 1.02 -12.05 9.61
CA ALA A 171 1.86 -11.82 10.78
C ALA A 171 2.62 -10.48 10.67
N CYS A 172 3.16 -10.15 9.50
CA CYS A 172 3.80 -8.85 9.24
C CYS A 172 2.80 -7.69 9.33
N LEU A 173 1.60 -7.83 8.77
CA LEU A 173 0.52 -6.83 8.86
C LEU A 173 0.09 -6.57 10.30
N ARG A 174 -0.11 -7.63 11.11
CA ARG A 174 -0.43 -7.48 12.54
C ARG A 174 0.70 -6.80 13.31
N TYR A 175 1.96 -7.10 12.96
CA TYR A 175 3.10 -6.47 13.61
C TYR A 175 3.22 -4.98 13.21
N ALA A 176 3.00 -4.64 11.93
CA ALA A 176 2.86 -3.26 11.48
C ALA A 176 1.73 -2.54 12.22
N GLY A 177 0.58 -3.22 12.43
CA GLY A 177 -0.54 -2.71 13.25
C GLY A 177 -0.16 -2.39 14.69
N GLN A 178 0.64 -3.25 15.33
CA GLN A 178 1.15 -3.01 16.68
C GLN A 178 2.09 -1.78 16.74
N ILE A 179 2.98 -1.64 15.75
CA ILE A 179 3.86 -0.46 15.63
C ILE A 179 3.02 0.80 15.43
N THR A 180 2.03 0.75 14.52
CA THR A 180 1.12 1.85 14.25
C THR A 180 0.33 2.28 15.50
N ALA A 181 -0.24 1.31 16.23
CA ALA A 181 -0.99 1.58 17.45
C ALA A 181 -0.11 2.22 18.54
N LYS A 182 1.13 1.76 18.66
CA LYS A 182 2.08 2.36 19.59
C LYS A 182 2.49 3.77 19.17
N ALA A 183 2.78 3.98 17.88
CA ALA A 183 3.11 5.31 17.36
C ALA A 183 1.95 6.30 17.54
N PHE A 184 0.71 5.84 17.32
CA PHE A 184 -0.47 6.65 17.55
C PHE A 184 -0.60 7.04 19.04
N ARG A 185 -0.40 6.12 19.97
CA ARG A 185 -0.44 6.39 21.42
C ARG A 185 0.64 7.35 21.85
N ASP A 186 1.90 7.10 21.46
CA ASP A 186 3.05 7.97 21.77
C ASP A 186 2.83 9.39 21.23
N THR A 187 2.18 9.52 20.08
CA THR A 187 1.81 10.82 19.49
C THR A 187 0.68 11.47 20.25
N LEU A 188 -0.37 10.69 20.57
CA LEU A 188 -1.50 11.17 21.35
C LEU A 188 -1.06 11.69 22.73
N ASP A 189 -0.13 11.02 23.39
CA ASP A 189 0.37 11.44 24.71
C ASP A 189 1.13 12.78 24.66
N ARG A 190 1.76 13.09 23.54
CA ARG A 190 2.68 14.25 23.39
C ARG A 190 2.09 15.42 22.60
N ILE A 191 1.03 15.22 21.81
CA ILE A 191 0.40 16.30 21.03
C ILE A 191 -0.21 17.33 21.94
N GLU A 192 0.04 18.64 21.67
CA GLU A 192 -0.51 19.76 22.42
C GLU A 192 -0.70 21.00 21.52
N PRO A 193 -1.59 21.93 21.86
CA PRO A 193 -1.70 23.21 21.19
C PRO A 193 -0.37 23.99 21.23
N GLY A 194 -0.06 24.69 20.16
CA GLY A 194 1.22 25.37 19.95
C GLY A 194 2.24 24.56 19.15
N MET A 195 2.09 23.25 19.04
CA MET A 195 2.87 22.44 18.10
C MET A 195 2.42 22.67 16.66
N THR A 196 3.34 22.49 15.69
CA THR A 196 2.97 22.42 14.29
C THR A 196 2.57 21.00 13.90
N GLU A 197 1.77 20.86 12.84
CA GLU A 197 1.42 19.54 12.25
C GLU A 197 2.68 18.72 11.95
N LEU A 198 3.75 19.37 11.43
CA LEU A 198 5.03 18.71 11.16
C LEU A 198 5.74 18.22 12.42
N GLN A 199 5.70 18.95 13.52
CA GLN A 199 6.27 18.50 14.79
C GLN A 199 5.55 17.26 15.30
N VAL A 200 4.21 17.24 15.21
CA VAL A 200 3.40 16.07 15.61
C VAL A 200 3.70 14.87 14.72
N ARG A 201 3.81 15.06 13.38
CA ARG A 201 4.26 13.99 12.48
C ARG A 201 5.65 13.49 12.85
N GLY A 202 6.57 14.37 13.23
CA GLY A 202 7.91 14.01 13.69
C GLY A 202 7.91 13.06 14.90
N ILE A 203 6.96 13.26 15.84
CA ILE A 203 6.74 12.37 16.99
C ILE A 203 6.34 10.97 16.52
N ALA A 204 5.37 10.90 15.57
CA ALA A 204 4.92 9.64 15.03
C ALA A 204 6.03 8.89 14.29
N CYS A 205 6.80 9.58 13.44
CA CYS A 205 7.95 9.01 12.73
C CYS A 205 8.99 8.45 13.71
N GLU A 206 9.38 9.23 14.73
CA GLU A 206 10.32 8.79 15.77
C GLU A 206 9.84 7.50 16.44
N SER A 207 8.58 7.43 16.80
CA SER A 207 8.01 6.23 17.41
C SER A 207 7.99 5.03 16.47
N ILE A 208 7.64 5.21 15.19
CA ILE A 208 7.66 4.13 14.18
C ILE A 208 9.05 3.50 14.10
N TYR A 209 10.07 4.29 13.86
CA TYR A 209 11.45 3.78 13.71
C TYR A 209 11.99 3.17 15.00
N ARG A 210 11.76 3.78 16.15
CA ARG A 210 12.16 3.25 17.46
C ARG A 210 11.52 1.88 17.76
N ASN A 211 10.29 1.64 17.29
CA ASN A 211 9.60 0.37 17.49
C ASN A 211 9.83 -0.65 16.37
N GLY A 212 10.73 -0.37 15.42
CA GLY A 212 11.19 -1.31 14.40
C GLY A 212 10.37 -1.29 13.10
N GLY A 213 9.58 -0.25 12.86
CA GLY A 213 9.04 0.04 11.55
C GLY A 213 10.16 0.46 10.59
N GLU A 214 10.05 0.09 9.33
CA GLU A 214 11.05 0.45 8.30
C GLU A 214 10.78 1.83 7.68
N ASN A 215 9.51 2.27 7.72
CA ASN A 215 9.08 3.58 7.25
C ASN A 215 7.63 3.87 7.69
N GLU A 216 7.17 5.10 7.47
CA GLU A 216 5.74 5.39 7.43
C GLU A 216 5.08 4.65 6.24
N SER A 217 3.82 4.22 6.37
CA SER A 217 3.12 3.50 5.30
C SER A 217 2.73 4.40 4.12
N TYR A 218 2.56 5.67 4.38
CA TYR A 218 2.32 6.78 3.45
C TYR A 218 2.76 8.08 4.15
N PRO A 219 2.86 9.23 3.45
CA PRO A 219 3.12 10.52 4.11
C PRO A 219 1.99 10.88 5.09
N MET A 220 2.16 10.56 6.38
CA MET A 220 1.14 10.66 7.41
C MET A 220 0.47 12.04 7.46
N TRP A 221 -0.85 12.06 7.69
CA TRP A 221 -1.66 13.27 7.72
C TRP A 221 -1.99 13.66 9.15
N ILE A 222 -1.45 14.80 9.55
CA ILE A 222 -1.80 15.51 10.78
C ILE A 222 -2.32 16.86 10.32
N LEU A 223 -3.64 17.06 10.38
CA LEU A 223 -4.31 18.26 9.86
C LEU A 223 -5.14 18.92 10.95
N ALA A 224 -4.77 20.14 11.33
CA ALA A 224 -5.40 20.88 12.42
C ALA A 224 -6.43 21.90 11.92
N GLY A 225 -7.62 21.88 12.49
CA GLY A 225 -8.68 22.86 12.24
C GLY A 225 -9.03 23.00 10.77
N GLU A 226 -8.94 24.22 10.21
CA GLU A 226 -9.19 24.49 8.80
C GLU A 226 -8.19 23.76 7.89
N GLY A 227 -8.71 23.08 6.87
CA GLY A 227 -7.97 22.17 5.97
C GLY A 227 -8.00 20.72 6.43
N GLY A 228 -8.74 20.38 7.49
CA GLY A 228 -9.03 19.00 7.88
C GLY A 228 -9.99 18.26 6.94
N ASP A 229 -10.62 18.97 6.00
CA ASP A 229 -11.45 18.44 4.93
C ASP A 229 -10.67 17.89 3.73
N GLN A 230 -9.34 17.90 3.80
CA GLN A 230 -8.49 17.38 2.74
C GLN A 230 -8.33 15.85 2.90
N ALA A 231 -8.97 15.10 2.04
CA ALA A 231 -8.90 13.63 2.05
C ALA A 231 -7.50 13.10 1.70
N ILE A 232 -6.75 13.83 0.89
CA ILE A 232 -5.33 13.60 0.57
C ILE A 232 -4.59 14.89 0.86
N SER A 233 -3.52 14.82 1.68
CA SER A 233 -2.79 16.01 2.10
C SER A 233 -1.37 15.67 2.58
N ARG A 234 -0.75 16.63 3.22
CA ARG A 234 0.51 16.50 3.98
C ARG A 234 0.45 17.38 5.20
N ALA A 235 1.12 16.99 6.29
CA ALA A 235 1.34 17.85 7.44
C ALA A 235 2.06 19.15 7.04
N ARG A 236 1.67 20.25 7.66
CA ARG A 236 2.11 21.62 7.33
C ARG A 236 2.82 22.28 8.52
N GLN A 237 3.43 23.45 8.29
CA GLN A 237 3.92 24.35 9.35
C GLN A 237 2.76 25.06 10.12
N LYS A 238 1.53 24.59 9.96
CA LYS A 238 0.37 25.13 10.65
C LYS A 238 0.43 24.77 12.13
N VAL A 239 0.24 25.77 12.98
CA VAL A 239 0.20 25.62 14.43
C VAL A 239 -1.18 25.15 14.85
N ILE A 240 -1.23 24.16 15.74
CA ILE A 240 -2.44 23.64 16.35
C ILE A 240 -2.97 24.66 17.36
N GLY A 241 -4.20 25.12 17.17
CA GLY A 241 -4.87 26.05 18.07
C GLY A 241 -5.49 25.37 19.29
N PRO A 242 -5.84 26.15 20.34
CA PRO A 242 -6.37 25.60 21.59
C PRO A 242 -7.79 25.04 21.47
N ASN A 243 -8.48 25.27 20.36
CA ASN A 243 -9.83 24.76 20.08
C ASN A 243 -9.88 24.03 18.73
N ASP A 244 -8.79 23.43 18.29
CA ASP A 244 -8.77 22.69 17.04
C ASP A 244 -9.24 21.25 17.22
N MET A 245 -9.93 20.75 16.21
CA MET A 245 -10.00 19.33 15.92
C MET A 245 -8.82 18.99 15.00
N VAL A 246 -8.06 17.97 15.37
CA VAL A 246 -6.93 17.49 14.59
C VAL A 246 -7.27 16.12 14.01
N MET A 247 -7.34 16.02 12.69
CA MET A 247 -7.33 14.73 12.02
C MET A 247 -5.93 14.13 12.18
N MET A 248 -5.83 13.01 12.86
CA MET A 248 -4.57 12.31 13.08
C MET A 248 -4.63 10.94 12.41
N GLN A 249 -3.87 10.78 11.31
CA GLN A 249 -3.77 9.54 10.57
C GLN A 249 -2.30 9.12 10.52
N ILE A 250 -2.02 8.00 11.19
CA ILE A 250 -0.66 7.46 11.40
C ILE A 250 -0.61 6.06 10.84
N GLY A 251 0.45 5.74 10.11
CA GLY A 251 0.65 4.43 9.58
C GLY A 251 2.12 4.02 9.51
N ALA A 252 2.41 2.77 9.85
CA ALA A 252 3.74 2.18 9.83
C ALA A 252 3.85 1.09 8.75
N ARG A 253 5.06 0.95 8.22
CA ARG A 253 5.46 -0.14 7.33
C ARG A 253 6.43 -1.06 8.05
N TYR A 254 6.21 -2.38 7.91
CA TYR A 254 7.10 -3.41 8.44
C TYR A 254 7.23 -4.57 7.44
N GLU A 255 8.45 -4.98 7.09
CA GLU A 255 8.70 -6.01 6.05
C GLU A 255 7.90 -5.75 4.75
N GLY A 256 7.77 -4.48 4.35
CA GLY A 256 6.98 -4.03 3.22
C GLY A 256 5.50 -3.81 3.51
N TYR A 257 4.92 -4.44 4.51
CA TYR A 257 3.49 -4.43 4.78
C TYR A 257 3.06 -3.19 5.55
N ALA A 258 2.01 -2.54 5.04
CA ALA A 258 1.48 -1.28 5.53
C ALA A 258 0.31 -1.50 6.51
N SER A 259 0.27 -0.68 7.54
CA SER A 259 -0.88 -0.58 8.45
C SER A 259 -1.16 0.87 8.75
N THR A 260 -2.43 1.21 9.06
CA THR A 260 -2.86 2.57 9.34
C THR A 260 -3.92 2.64 10.42
N ILE A 261 -3.96 3.77 11.15
CA ILE A 261 -4.99 4.15 12.10
C ILE A 261 -5.33 5.62 11.87
N GLY A 262 -6.63 5.91 11.72
CA GLY A 262 -7.17 7.27 11.67
C GLY A 262 -8.08 7.55 12.86
N ARG A 263 -7.82 8.60 13.64
CA ARG A 263 -8.70 9.09 14.70
C ARG A 263 -8.57 10.61 14.83
N PRO A 264 -9.69 11.33 15.05
CA PRO A 264 -9.63 12.74 15.42
C PRO A 264 -9.25 12.92 16.88
N VAL A 265 -8.52 14.01 17.16
CA VAL A 265 -8.21 14.52 18.52
C VAL A 265 -8.82 15.90 18.66
N PHE A 266 -9.53 16.15 19.77
CA PHE A 266 -10.24 17.38 20.01
C PHE A 266 -9.56 18.19 21.13
N PHE A 267 -9.22 19.44 20.84
CA PHE A 267 -8.75 20.40 21.82
C PHE A 267 -9.86 21.40 22.15
N GLY A 268 -10.04 21.73 23.44
CA GLY A 268 -11.01 22.72 23.88
C GLY A 268 -12.48 22.33 23.65
N THR A 269 -13.30 23.25 23.14
CA THR A 269 -14.76 23.10 23.01
C THR A 269 -15.28 23.53 21.64
N GLY A 270 -16.60 23.34 21.39
CA GLY A 270 -17.23 23.76 20.12
C GLY A 270 -17.21 22.68 19.04
N HIS A 271 -17.15 21.40 19.41
CA HIS A 271 -17.03 20.29 18.48
C HIS A 271 -18.27 19.38 18.42
N GLU A 272 -19.40 19.78 18.98
CA GLU A 272 -20.58 18.92 19.19
C GLU A 272 -21.03 18.23 17.89
N ARG A 273 -21.12 19.00 16.80
CA ARG A 273 -21.47 18.47 15.47
C ARG A 273 -20.51 17.39 14.96
N TYR A 274 -19.20 17.57 15.20
CA TYR A 274 -18.17 16.59 14.78
C TYR A 274 -18.16 15.37 15.69
N LEU A 275 -18.52 15.51 16.96
CA LEU A 275 -18.67 14.39 17.90
C LEU A 275 -19.84 13.48 17.52
N ASP A 276 -20.96 14.04 17.05
CA ASP A 276 -22.10 13.23 16.59
C ASP A 276 -21.76 12.53 15.26
N ALA A 277 -21.09 13.21 14.34
CA ALA A 277 -20.58 12.60 13.12
C ALA A 277 -19.55 11.49 13.40
N LEU A 278 -18.68 11.66 14.42
CA LEU A 278 -17.72 10.64 14.84
C LEU A 278 -18.40 9.38 15.39
N LYS A 279 -19.47 9.53 16.19
CA LYS A 279 -20.26 8.39 16.65
C LYS A 279 -20.84 7.61 15.48
N ALA A 280 -21.44 8.31 14.50
CA ALA A 280 -21.95 7.67 13.29
C ALA A 280 -20.85 6.94 12.49
N ALA A 281 -19.65 7.52 12.40
CA ALA A 281 -18.50 6.89 11.75
C ALA A 281 -18.01 5.64 12.52
N TYR A 282 -18.01 5.65 13.84
CA TYR A 282 -17.67 4.47 14.65
C TYR A 282 -18.69 3.33 14.50
N GLU A 283 -19.98 3.67 14.46
CA GLU A 283 -21.05 2.70 14.18
C GLU A 283 -20.93 2.14 12.77
N ALA A 284 -20.65 2.99 11.78
CA ALA A 284 -20.40 2.57 10.40
C ALA A 284 -19.21 1.63 10.31
N HIS A 285 -18.12 1.91 11.02
CA HIS A 285 -16.96 1.03 11.09
C HIS A 285 -17.33 -0.38 11.60
N GLU A 286 -18.15 -0.49 12.65
CA GLU A 286 -18.62 -1.78 13.15
C GLU A 286 -19.52 -2.51 12.14
N ILE A 287 -20.38 -1.78 11.42
CA ILE A 287 -21.22 -2.33 10.36
C ILE A 287 -20.35 -2.87 9.22
N ILE A 288 -19.34 -2.13 8.79
CA ILE A 288 -18.38 -2.58 7.76
C ILE A 288 -17.68 -3.86 8.22
N CYS A 289 -17.09 -3.85 9.42
CA CYS A 289 -16.38 -5.02 9.98
C CYS A 289 -17.28 -6.25 10.12
N SER A 290 -18.55 -6.07 10.44
CA SER A 290 -19.54 -7.15 10.55
C SER A 290 -19.94 -7.73 9.18
N ASN A 291 -19.75 -6.98 8.11
CA ASN A 291 -20.04 -7.41 6.73
C ASN A 291 -18.79 -7.89 5.96
N LEU A 292 -17.58 -7.71 6.51
CA LEU A 292 -16.33 -8.21 5.93
C LEU A 292 -16.10 -9.66 6.37
N TYR A 293 -16.85 -10.58 5.79
CA TYR A 293 -16.74 -12.04 6.04
C TYR A 293 -16.67 -12.85 4.75
N GLU A 294 -16.09 -14.02 4.84
CA GLU A 294 -15.91 -14.94 3.71
C GLU A 294 -17.24 -15.29 3.03
N GLY A 295 -17.30 -15.15 1.72
CA GLY A 295 -18.49 -15.45 0.90
C GLY A 295 -19.48 -14.28 0.76
N ASN A 296 -19.32 -13.18 1.51
CA ASN A 296 -20.14 -11.99 1.26
C ASN A 296 -19.71 -11.29 -0.03
N ASN A 297 -20.65 -10.57 -0.67
CA ASN A 297 -20.34 -9.72 -1.81
C ASN A 297 -19.85 -8.35 -1.33
N ALA A 298 -18.78 -7.83 -1.92
CA ALA A 298 -18.18 -6.55 -1.57
C ALA A 298 -19.19 -5.38 -1.69
N GLY A 299 -20.09 -5.40 -2.68
CA GLY A 299 -21.14 -4.41 -2.84
C GLY A 299 -22.13 -4.36 -1.67
N ASN A 300 -22.37 -5.48 -0.98
CA ASN A 300 -23.23 -5.49 0.22
C ASN A 300 -22.59 -4.71 1.38
N VAL A 301 -21.26 -4.75 1.52
CA VAL A 301 -20.53 -3.97 2.52
C VAL A 301 -20.74 -2.48 2.27
N ALA A 302 -20.55 -2.04 1.02
CA ALA A 302 -20.77 -0.65 0.63
C ALA A 302 -22.23 -0.22 0.82
N ALA A 303 -23.18 -1.06 0.44
CA ALA A 303 -24.61 -0.77 0.61
C ALA A 303 -24.99 -0.58 2.07
N ALA A 304 -24.53 -1.48 2.97
CA ALA A 304 -24.79 -1.38 4.40
C ALA A 304 -24.18 -0.09 5.01
N TYR A 305 -22.97 0.26 4.61
CA TYR A 305 -22.29 1.49 5.00
C TYR A 305 -23.07 2.74 4.59
N PHE A 306 -23.39 2.87 3.30
CA PHE A 306 -24.09 4.05 2.81
C PHE A 306 -25.50 4.18 3.39
N GLN A 307 -26.21 3.06 3.57
CA GLN A 307 -27.53 3.08 4.22
C GLN A 307 -27.46 3.59 5.67
N HIS A 308 -26.43 3.20 6.43
CA HIS A 308 -26.25 3.70 7.78
C HIS A 308 -25.94 5.20 7.78
N MET A 309 -25.00 5.65 6.95
CA MET A 309 -24.60 7.07 6.90
C MET A 309 -25.76 7.99 6.40
N GLU A 310 -26.62 7.49 5.52
CA GLU A 310 -27.85 8.18 5.12
C GLU A 310 -28.82 8.38 6.31
N LYS A 311 -29.07 7.29 7.06
CA LYS A 311 -29.92 7.33 8.26
C LYS A 311 -29.36 8.24 9.36
N ALA A 312 -28.03 8.30 9.48
CA ALA A 312 -27.35 9.19 10.42
C ALA A 312 -27.30 10.67 9.96
N GLY A 313 -27.82 10.99 8.76
CA GLY A 313 -27.77 12.34 8.20
C GLY A 313 -26.35 12.83 7.90
N SER A 314 -25.41 11.90 7.66
CA SER A 314 -23.97 12.18 7.45
C SER A 314 -23.50 11.80 6.04
N ARG A 315 -24.42 11.47 5.14
CA ARG A 315 -24.09 11.01 3.76
C ARG A 315 -23.33 12.06 2.96
N ASP A 316 -23.67 13.33 3.10
CA ASP A 316 -23.07 14.44 2.37
C ASP A 316 -21.61 14.75 2.81
N TRP A 317 -21.16 14.17 3.92
CA TRP A 317 -19.79 14.32 4.39
C TRP A 317 -18.84 13.28 3.81
N LEU A 318 -19.37 12.25 3.14
CA LEU A 318 -18.57 11.17 2.57
C LEU A 318 -18.04 11.53 1.19
N LEU A 319 -16.80 11.16 0.92
CA LEU A 319 -16.16 11.38 -0.38
C LEU A 319 -16.14 10.11 -1.24
N TYR A 320 -15.97 8.92 -0.63
CA TYR A 320 -15.75 7.65 -1.33
C TYR A 320 -16.34 6.46 -0.54
N GLY A 321 -16.13 5.27 -1.05
CA GLY A 321 -16.57 4.00 -0.46
C GLY A 321 -15.82 3.63 0.81
N PRO A 322 -16.28 2.56 1.49
CA PRO A 322 -15.85 2.29 2.87
C PRO A 322 -14.46 1.68 3.00
N CYS A 323 -13.91 1.07 1.94
CA CYS A 323 -12.67 0.31 2.06
C CYS A 323 -11.85 0.32 0.77
N HIS A 324 -10.54 0.29 0.93
CA HIS A 324 -9.58 -0.13 -0.07
C HIS A 324 -8.75 -1.30 0.47
N ALA A 325 -8.26 -2.19 -0.40
CA ALA A 325 -7.36 -3.25 0.06
C ALA A 325 -6.03 -2.66 0.53
N THR A 326 -5.33 -3.41 1.34
CA THR A 326 -4.00 -3.06 1.86
C THR A 326 -3.07 -4.27 1.84
N GLY A 327 -1.78 -4.01 1.83
CA GLY A 327 -0.75 -5.04 1.83
C GLY A 327 0.63 -4.40 1.79
N LEU A 328 1.37 -4.59 0.69
CA LEU A 328 2.64 -3.88 0.46
C LEU A 328 2.44 -2.39 0.17
N MET A 329 1.26 -2.00 -0.29
CA MET A 329 0.83 -0.60 -0.30
C MET A 329 -0.27 -0.40 0.75
N GLU A 330 -0.34 0.82 1.26
CA GLU A 330 -1.41 1.19 2.18
C GLU A 330 -2.76 1.14 1.45
N GLY A 331 -2.84 1.73 0.25
CA GLY A 331 -3.98 1.64 -0.66
C GLY A 331 -3.62 0.83 -1.91
N GLU A 332 -4.28 -0.31 -2.11
CA GLU A 332 -4.14 -1.14 -3.29
C GLU A 332 -5.51 -1.75 -3.70
N PRO A 333 -5.68 -2.17 -4.97
CA PRO A 333 -6.92 -2.85 -5.37
C PRO A 333 -7.05 -4.23 -4.70
N PRO A 334 -8.30 -4.75 -4.54
CA PRO A 334 -9.56 -4.15 -5.00
C PRO A 334 -10.17 -3.16 -3.99
N TRP A 335 -10.98 -2.21 -4.51
CA TRP A 335 -11.79 -1.29 -3.70
C TRP A 335 -13.15 -1.90 -3.41
N ILE A 336 -13.76 -1.50 -2.29
CA ILE A 336 -15.15 -1.78 -1.96
C ILE A 336 -15.96 -0.51 -2.21
N GLU A 337 -16.72 -0.54 -3.31
CA GLU A 337 -17.53 0.56 -3.79
C GLU A 337 -18.98 0.10 -4.04
N SER A 338 -19.90 1.04 -4.31
CA SER A 338 -21.32 0.72 -4.57
C SER A 338 -21.53 -0.24 -5.75
N ASN A 339 -20.63 -0.23 -6.72
CA ASN A 339 -20.67 -1.09 -7.91
C ASN A 339 -19.77 -2.32 -7.82
N SER A 340 -19.15 -2.57 -6.67
CA SER A 340 -18.30 -3.75 -6.47
C SER A 340 -19.15 -5.02 -6.58
N ASN A 341 -18.67 -5.97 -7.38
CA ASN A 341 -19.34 -7.24 -7.62
C ASN A 341 -18.33 -8.41 -7.60
N TYR A 342 -17.71 -8.61 -6.45
CA TYR A 342 -16.81 -9.75 -6.21
C TYR A 342 -17.05 -10.31 -4.80
N LEU A 343 -16.72 -11.58 -4.62
CA LEU A 343 -16.81 -12.24 -3.32
C LEU A 343 -15.59 -11.93 -2.46
N LEU A 344 -15.85 -11.76 -1.17
CA LEU A 344 -14.81 -11.65 -0.17
C LEU A 344 -14.32 -13.06 0.22
N TYR A 345 -13.02 -13.19 0.36
CA TYR A 345 -12.37 -14.43 0.79
C TYR A 345 -11.62 -14.21 2.10
N ASP A 346 -11.56 -15.26 2.93
CA ASP A 346 -10.69 -15.25 4.11
C ASP A 346 -9.27 -14.83 3.75
N ARG A 347 -8.63 -14.04 4.63
CA ARG A 347 -7.29 -13.46 4.45
C ARG A 347 -7.14 -12.37 3.37
N MET A 348 -8.22 -11.88 2.77
CA MET A 348 -8.19 -10.55 2.16
C MET A 348 -7.99 -9.51 3.26
N THR A 349 -7.27 -8.43 2.95
CA THR A 349 -6.99 -7.35 3.91
C THR A 349 -7.41 -6.01 3.35
N TYR A 350 -8.02 -5.19 4.20
CA TYR A 350 -8.54 -3.88 3.86
C TYR A 350 -8.17 -2.84 4.91
N CYS A 351 -8.08 -1.59 4.50
CA CYS A 351 -8.31 -0.46 5.39
C CYS A 351 -9.82 -0.15 5.36
N VAL A 352 -10.46 -0.20 6.53
CA VAL A 352 -11.79 0.40 6.70
C VAL A 352 -11.53 1.88 6.87
N ASP A 353 -11.75 2.65 5.81
CA ASP A 353 -11.38 4.06 5.70
C ASP A 353 -12.62 4.94 5.54
N ILE A 354 -13.04 5.57 6.62
CA ILE A 354 -14.20 6.47 6.67
C ILE A 354 -13.70 7.91 6.78
N PHE A 355 -13.60 8.59 5.65
CA PHE A 355 -13.32 10.01 5.61
C PHE A 355 -14.62 10.81 5.69
N MET A 356 -14.65 11.81 6.59
CA MET A 356 -15.76 12.70 6.84
C MET A 356 -15.32 14.16 6.65
N GLY A 357 -15.73 14.79 5.55
CA GLY A 357 -15.37 16.16 5.19
C GLY A 357 -16.57 17.13 5.27
N ASN A 358 -16.47 18.15 6.10
CA ASN A 358 -17.40 19.29 6.08
C ASN A 358 -16.75 20.44 5.29
N TYR A 359 -17.00 20.46 4.00
CA TYR A 359 -16.37 21.41 3.08
C TYR A 359 -16.80 22.86 3.33
N SER A 360 -17.98 23.09 3.92
CA SER A 360 -18.44 24.45 4.25
C SER A 360 -17.66 25.09 5.40
N GLU A 361 -17.07 24.27 6.27
CA GLU A 361 -16.25 24.71 7.41
C GLU A 361 -14.77 24.40 7.20
N ALA A 362 -14.40 23.83 6.05
CA ALA A 362 -13.06 23.35 5.73
C ALA A 362 -12.47 22.43 6.82
N ARG A 363 -13.30 21.59 7.44
CA ARG A 363 -12.92 20.69 8.53
C ARG A 363 -13.37 19.27 8.24
N GLY A 364 -12.66 18.32 8.77
CA GLY A 364 -12.99 16.90 8.62
C GLY A 364 -12.13 16.03 9.50
N PHE A 365 -12.44 14.75 9.48
CA PHE A 365 -11.68 13.74 10.20
C PHE A 365 -11.74 12.40 9.48
N ARG A 366 -10.95 11.45 9.97
CA ARG A 366 -10.92 10.08 9.44
C ARG A 366 -11.01 9.09 10.60
N VAL A 367 -11.80 8.03 10.36
CA VAL A 367 -11.81 6.82 11.19
C VAL A 367 -11.29 5.69 10.33
N GLU A 368 -10.14 5.15 10.72
CA GLU A 368 -9.50 4.12 9.91
C GLU A 368 -8.82 3.06 10.75
N ASP A 369 -8.90 1.80 10.29
CA ASP A 369 -8.20 0.64 10.83
C ASP A 369 -7.87 -0.34 9.71
N SER A 370 -6.71 -0.99 9.79
CA SER A 370 -6.38 -2.13 8.94
C SER A 370 -7.03 -3.40 9.48
N VAL A 371 -7.76 -4.10 8.63
CA VAL A 371 -8.53 -5.28 8.98
C VAL A 371 -8.26 -6.45 8.03
N ARG A 372 -8.51 -7.67 8.50
CA ARG A 372 -8.52 -8.89 7.69
C ARG A 372 -9.96 -9.39 7.57
N VAL A 373 -10.38 -9.82 6.40
CA VAL A 373 -11.62 -10.58 6.20
C VAL A 373 -11.52 -11.91 6.95
N GLY A 374 -12.47 -12.19 7.83
CA GLY A 374 -12.54 -13.44 8.58
C GLY A 374 -13.68 -14.32 8.09
N LYS A 375 -13.95 -15.43 8.81
CA LYS A 375 -15.03 -16.36 8.45
C LYS A 375 -16.41 -15.76 8.67
N ASP A 376 -16.60 -15.07 9.82
CA ASP A 376 -17.90 -14.54 10.23
C ASP A 376 -17.92 -13.01 10.31
N ARG A 377 -16.77 -12.39 10.49
CA ARG A 377 -16.53 -10.94 10.54
C ARG A 377 -15.06 -10.60 10.37
N ALA A 378 -14.75 -9.31 10.16
CA ALA A 378 -13.36 -8.88 10.12
C ALA A 378 -12.63 -9.02 11.46
N GLU A 379 -11.33 -9.35 11.38
CA GLU A 379 -10.35 -9.18 12.44
C GLU A 379 -9.74 -7.78 12.34
N ASN A 380 -9.84 -6.95 13.37
CA ASN A 380 -9.12 -5.67 13.43
C ASN A 380 -7.65 -5.93 13.82
N MET A 381 -6.72 -5.68 12.89
CA MET A 381 -5.28 -5.94 13.07
C MET A 381 -4.58 -4.81 13.82
N THR A 382 -5.13 -3.62 13.87
CA THR A 382 -4.59 -2.47 14.60
C THR A 382 -5.02 -2.45 16.07
N ASN A 383 -6.20 -2.96 16.35
CA ASN A 383 -6.80 -3.08 17.69
C ASN A 383 -6.66 -1.79 18.54
N PHE A 384 -6.87 -0.62 17.93
CA PHE A 384 -6.81 0.67 18.60
C PHE A 384 -8.21 1.11 19.07
N PRO A 385 -8.35 1.76 20.24
CA PRO A 385 -9.66 2.15 20.78
C PRO A 385 -10.44 3.08 19.84
N LYS A 386 -11.78 2.91 19.83
CA LYS A 386 -12.75 3.81 19.22
C LYS A 386 -13.41 4.65 20.30
N GLU A 387 -12.70 5.62 20.77
CA GLU A 387 -13.15 6.56 21.81
C GLU A 387 -12.95 8.02 21.39
N ILE A 388 -13.53 8.94 22.13
CA ILE A 388 -13.38 10.36 21.86
C ILE A 388 -12.12 10.86 22.57
N PHE A 389 -11.06 11.14 21.82
CA PHE A 389 -9.82 11.69 22.34
C PHE A 389 -9.95 13.19 22.54
N ARG A 390 -10.00 13.63 23.80
CA ARG A 390 -10.02 15.04 24.21
C ARG A 390 -8.76 15.38 24.98
N LYS A 391 -8.21 16.57 24.71
CA LYS A 391 -7.01 17.12 25.38
C LYS A 391 -7.18 18.60 25.73
#